data_db8402d7884219099935c80431d29743
#
_entry.id   db8402d7884219099935c80431d29743
#
_cell.length_a   1.000
_cell.length_b   1.000
_cell.length_c   1.000
_cell.angle_alpha   90.00
_cell.angle_beta   90.00
_cell.angle_gamma   90.00
#
_symmetry.space_group_name_H-M   'P 1'
#
loop_
_entity.id
_entity.type
_entity.pdbx_description
1 polymer ?
#
loop_
_entity_poly.entity_id
_entity_poly.type
_entity_poly.pdbx_seq_one_letter_code
_entity_poly.pdbx_strand_id
1 'polypeptide(L)'
;MKDLSPPTSSRRGWLGRLLALGAGAATLQPAARAATASAASPAIGQSDAPHKIVYQLNQADEAYQEAIFNSISALLKKYVDDVAIAVVVWGPGIHLLARNPKRPVSELHQQRVRSMAESYGIEFIACGNTMHTVGWTAADMLPFAKVEEVGAAAVMELQEKGYKYLAW
;
A
#
# COMPACT_ATOMS: atom_id res chain seq x y z
N MET A 1 -63.50 10.04 -14.42
CA MET A 1 -64.22 10.12 -15.69
C MET A 1 -63.26 9.89 -16.81
N LYS A 2 -63.55 8.83 -17.57
CA LYS A 2 -63.09 8.41 -18.92
C LYS A 2 -61.58 8.15 -19.05
N ASP A 3 -61.10 6.95 -18.95
CA ASP A 3 -61.38 5.72 -19.77
C ASP A 3 -60.99 5.93 -21.24
N LEU A 4 -59.98 5.17 -21.69
CA LEU A 4 -60.11 4.25 -22.82
C LEU A 4 -58.72 3.84 -23.37
N SER A 5 -58.49 2.54 -23.24
CA SER A 5 -57.47 1.76 -23.93
C SER A 5 -57.87 1.46 -25.38
N PRO A 6 -57.18 0.54 -26.07
CA PRO A 6 -56.32 0.76 -27.23
C PRO A 6 -56.99 0.39 -28.57
N PRO A 7 -56.25 0.24 -29.66
CA PRO A 7 -56.38 -1.04 -30.32
C PRO A 7 -55.10 -1.62 -30.94
N THR A 8 -55.08 -2.89 -30.89
CA THR A 8 -54.35 -3.90 -31.62
C THR A 8 -54.64 -3.89 -33.13
N SER A 9 -53.71 -4.48 -33.88
CA SER A 9 -53.93 -5.20 -35.16
C SER A 9 -52.78 -4.97 -36.14
N SER A 10 -52.22 -5.83 -36.83
CA SER A 10 -52.39 -7.19 -37.28
C SER A 10 -51.55 -7.41 -38.52
N ARG A 11 -50.77 -8.48 -38.50
CA ARG A 11 -50.55 -9.45 -39.58
C ARG A 11 -50.01 -9.14 -40.93
N ARG A 12 -49.13 -10.09 -41.31
CA ARG A 12 -48.83 -10.67 -42.64
C ARG A 12 -47.84 -9.83 -43.46
N GLY A 13 -46.68 -10.32 -43.79
CA GLY A 13 -46.30 -11.64 -44.32
C GLY A 13 -45.86 -11.45 -45.75
N TRP A 14 -44.62 -11.79 -46.08
CA TRP A 14 -44.29 -12.29 -47.41
C TRP A 14 -42.91 -12.96 -47.41
N LEU A 15 -42.93 -14.16 -47.95
CA LEU A 15 -41.78 -15.02 -48.23
C LEU A 15 -41.00 -14.46 -49.45
N GLY A 16 -39.73 -14.49 -49.37
CA GLY A 16 -38.87 -14.28 -50.52
C GLY A 16 -37.50 -14.92 -50.26
N ARG A 17 -37.34 -16.14 -50.79
CA ARG A 17 -36.06 -16.88 -50.87
C ARG A 17 -35.07 -16.09 -51.75
N LEU A 18 -33.81 -16.04 -51.36
CA LEU A 18 -32.70 -16.28 -52.28
C LEU A 18 -31.43 -16.62 -51.49
N LEU A 19 -30.85 -17.74 -51.88
CA LEU A 19 -29.58 -18.28 -51.44
C LEU A 19 -28.41 -17.40 -52.01
N ALA A 20 -27.47 -17.06 -51.14
CA ALA A 20 -26.09 -16.78 -51.59
C ALA A 20 -25.14 -17.30 -50.54
N LEU A 21 -24.35 -18.29 -50.90
CA LEU A 21 -23.19 -18.78 -50.15
C LEU A 21 -22.13 -17.68 -50.12
N GLY A 22 -21.73 -17.30 -48.91
CA GLY A 22 -20.54 -16.51 -48.69
C GLY A 22 -19.85 -17.03 -47.41
N ALA A 23 -18.82 -17.85 -47.63
CA ALA A 23 -17.95 -18.30 -46.55
C ALA A 23 -17.12 -17.10 -46.03
N GLY A 24 -17.52 -16.52 -44.94
CA GLY A 24 -16.75 -15.53 -44.18
C GLY A 24 -16.31 -16.15 -42.87
N ALA A 25 -15.03 -16.52 -42.78
CA ALA A 25 -14.42 -16.95 -41.52
C ALA A 25 -14.39 -15.78 -40.55
N ALA A 26 -15.33 -15.78 -39.63
CA ALA A 26 -15.29 -14.88 -38.49
C ALA A 26 -14.21 -15.37 -37.51
N THR A 27 -13.05 -14.77 -37.56
CA THR A 27 -12.02 -14.92 -36.54
C THR A 27 -12.54 -14.29 -35.24
N LEU A 28 -12.99 -15.13 -34.33
CA LEU A 28 -13.22 -14.75 -32.95
C LEU A 28 -11.88 -14.41 -32.31
N GLN A 29 -11.53 -13.13 -32.28
CA GLN A 29 -10.48 -12.64 -31.42
C GLN A 29 -10.95 -12.75 -29.97
N PRO A 30 -10.25 -13.55 -29.11
CA PRO A 30 -10.48 -13.45 -27.70
C PRO A 30 -10.06 -12.06 -27.24
N ALA A 31 -11.00 -11.24 -26.78
CA ALA A 31 -10.71 -10.02 -26.06
C ALA A 31 -9.87 -10.41 -24.84
N ALA A 32 -8.58 -10.21 -24.94
CA ALA A 32 -7.67 -10.31 -23.81
C ALA A 32 -8.11 -9.26 -22.80
N ARG A 33 -8.87 -9.70 -21.81
CA ARG A 33 -9.20 -8.93 -20.64
C ARG A 33 -7.88 -8.73 -19.90
N ALA A 34 -7.25 -7.57 -20.10
CA ALA A 34 -6.14 -7.14 -19.29
C ALA A 34 -6.67 -7.05 -17.85
N ALA A 35 -6.45 -8.11 -17.08
CA ALA A 35 -6.56 -8.07 -15.65
C ALA A 35 -5.47 -7.10 -15.19
N THR A 36 -5.85 -5.86 -14.90
CA THR A 36 -5.04 -4.99 -14.06
C THR A 36 -4.92 -5.68 -12.72
N ALA A 37 -3.85 -6.47 -12.56
CA ALA A 37 -3.42 -6.91 -11.26
C ALA A 37 -3.08 -5.64 -10.48
N SER A 38 -4.03 -5.20 -9.66
CA SER A 38 -3.74 -4.31 -8.55
C SER A 38 -2.73 -5.08 -7.72
N ALA A 39 -1.47 -4.67 -7.79
CA ALA A 39 -0.45 -5.19 -6.92
C ALA A 39 -0.84 -4.77 -5.50
N ALA A 40 -1.51 -5.66 -4.79
CA ALA A 40 -1.77 -5.50 -3.38
C ALA A 40 -0.41 -5.28 -2.73
N SER A 41 -0.23 -4.15 -2.05
CA SER A 41 0.97 -3.93 -1.24
C SER A 41 1.14 -5.13 -0.31
N PRO A 42 2.35 -5.66 -0.17
CA PRO A 42 2.57 -6.81 0.70
C PRO A 42 2.10 -6.45 2.12
N ALA A 43 1.30 -7.32 2.71
CA ALA A 43 0.76 -7.11 4.04
C ALA A 43 1.88 -6.82 5.06
N ILE A 44 1.62 -5.92 6.01
CA ILE A 44 2.56 -5.57 7.06
C ILE A 44 2.70 -6.70 8.09
N GLY A 45 3.88 -6.79 8.75
CA GLY A 45 4.10 -7.66 9.91
C GLY A 45 4.05 -9.15 9.62
N GLN A 46 4.30 -9.57 8.39
CA GLN A 46 4.45 -10.99 8.04
C GLN A 46 5.87 -11.46 8.32
N SER A 47 6.09 -12.03 9.48
CA SER A 47 7.36 -12.61 9.89
C SER A 47 7.15 -13.74 10.87
N ASP A 48 7.95 -14.79 10.75
CA ASP A 48 7.99 -15.92 11.69
C ASP A 48 9.09 -15.76 12.74
N ALA A 49 9.80 -14.65 12.78
CA ALA A 49 10.83 -14.37 13.77
C ALA A 49 10.26 -14.48 15.20
N PRO A 50 10.99 -15.12 16.15
CA PRO A 50 10.52 -15.32 17.51
C PRO A 50 10.40 -14.01 18.32
N HIS A 51 11.18 -12.99 17.94
CA HIS A 51 11.11 -11.67 18.54
C HIS A 51 10.53 -10.68 17.54
N LYS A 52 9.52 -9.92 17.96
CA LYS A 52 8.86 -8.93 17.10
C LYS A 52 8.67 -7.62 17.87
N ILE A 53 9.07 -6.51 17.23
CA ILE A 53 8.96 -5.20 17.85
C ILE A 53 8.48 -4.16 16.84
N VAL A 54 7.58 -3.27 17.26
CA VAL A 54 7.16 -2.09 16.49
C VAL A 54 7.55 -0.83 17.24
N TYR A 55 8.23 0.06 16.52
CA TYR A 55 8.54 1.41 16.97
C TYR A 55 7.55 2.41 16.38
N GLN A 56 7.24 3.42 17.18
CA GLN A 56 6.62 4.65 16.71
C GLN A 56 7.73 5.66 16.39
N LEU A 57 7.68 6.31 15.21
CA LEU A 57 8.55 7.40 14.86
C LEU A 57 7.68 8.59 14.41
N ASN A 58 7.50 9.59 15.27
CA ASN A 58 6.57 10.68 15.03
C ASN A 58 7.18 12.09 15.12
N GLN A 59 8.48 12.21 15.39
CA GLN A 59 9.17 13.49 15.50
C GLN A 59 10.21 13.69 14.40
N ALA A 60 10.46 14.97 14.06
CA ALA A 60 11.50 15.37 13.11
C ALA A 60 12.85 15.62 13.79
N ASP A 61 12.90 15.57 15.13
CA ASP A 61 14.13 15.80 15.90
C ASP A 61 15.16 14.72 15.61
N GLU A 62 16.39 15.13 15.27
CA GLU A 62 17.46 14.21 14.89
C GLU A 62 17.92 13.33 16.05
N ALA A 63 17.99 13.86 17.28
CA ALA A 63 18.41 13.08 18.43
C ALA A 63 17.39 12.01 18.78
N TYR A 64 16.10 12.33 18.66
CA TYR A 64 15.01 11.36 18.80
C TYR A 64 15.11 10.23 17.75
N GLN A 65 15.29 10.58 16.48
CA GLN A 65 15.45 9.59 15.40
C GLN A 65 16.71 8.74 15.60
N GLU A 66 17.83 9.36 15.98
CA GLU A 66 19.09 8.68 16.26
C GLU A 66 18.94 7.66 17.40
N ALA A 67 18.21 8.00 18.46
CA ALA A 67 17.95 7.09 19.58
C ALA A 67 17.20 5.84 19.13
N ILE A 68 16.17 5.99 18.28
CA ILE A 68 15.44 4.85 17.69
C ILE A 68 16.38 4.00 16.83
N PHE A 69 17.15 4.61 15.94
CA PHE A 69 18.07 3.87 15.06
C PHE A 69 19.16 3.13 15.82
N ASN A 70 19.66 3.70 16.90
CA ASN A 70 20.62 3.03 17.77
C ASN A 70 20.00 1.84 18.51
N SER A 71 18.75 1.97 18.96
CA SER A 71 17.99 0.87 19.56
C SER A 71 17.78 -0.27 18.55
N ILE A 72 17.36 0.05 17.33
CA ILE A 72 17.20 -0.90 16.24
C ILE A 72 18.53 -1.64 15.97
N SER A 73 19.62 -0.89 15.83
CA SER A 73 20.95 -1.46 15.58
C SER A 73 21.40 -2.41 16.70
N ALA A 74 21.08 -2.06 17.96
CA ALA A 74 21.39 -2.92 19.10
C ALA A 74 20.59 -4.22 19.08
N LEU A 75 19.31 -4.18 18.68
CA LEU A 75 18.48 -5.38 18.53
C LEU A 75 18.98 -6.28 17.40
N LEU A 76 19.29 -5.72 16.24
CA LEU A 76 19.86 -6.45 15.12
C LEU A 76 21.19 -7.12 15.51
N LYS A 77 22.06 -6.41 16.23
CA LYS A 77 23.31 -7.00 16.74
C LYS A 77 23.08 -8.16 17.72
N LYS A 78 22.04 -8.06 18.55
CA LYS A 78 21.75 -9.06 19.59
C LYS A 78 21.07 -10.31 19.04
N TYR A 79 20.11 -10.14 18.15
CA TYR A 79 19.21 -11.21 17.72
C TYR A 79 19.45 -11.67 16.27
N VAL A 80 20.23 -10.91 15.49
CA VAL A 80 20.53 -11.18 14.09
C VAL A 80 19.25 -11.41 13.29
N ASP A 81 18.98 -12.62 12.82
CA ASP A 81 17.81 -12.98 12.01
C ASP A 81 16.57 -13.35 12.86
N ASP A 82 16.71 -13.43 14.18
CA ASP A 82 15.64 -13.83 15.10
C ASP A 82 14.74 -12.66 15.53
N VAL A 83 14.87 -11.49 14.92
CA VAL A 83 14.05 -10.31 15.24
C VAL A 83 13.42 -9.70 13.99
N ALA A 84 12.09 -9.53 14.04
CA ALA A 84 11.35 -8.70 13.08
C ALA A 84 11.09 -7.33 13.67
N ILE A 85 11.42 -6.29 12.90
CA ILE A 85 11.29 -4.90 13.32
C ILE A 85 10.40 -4.14 12.35
N ALA A 86 9.41 -3.44 12.87
CA ALA A 86 8.59 -2.50 12.12
C ALA A 86 8.72 -1.10 12.73
N VAL A 87 8.70 -0.07 11.89
CA VAL A 87 8.71 1.33 12.31
C VAL A 87 7.54 2.04 11.66
N VAL A 88 6.55 2.43 12.45
CA VAL A 88 5.39 3.17 11.97
C VAL A 88 5.65 4.66 12.12
N VAL A 89 5.56 5.39 10.99
CA VAL A 89 6.01 6.78 10.88
C VAL A 89 4.83 7.69 10.56
N TRP A 90 4.60 8.70 11.40
CA TRP A 90 3.57 9.71 11.22
C TRP A 90 3.98 11.09 11.73
N GLY A 91 3.09 12.07 11.66
CA GLY A 91 3.35 13.44 12.09
C GLY A 91 4.62 14.02 11.45
N PRO A 92 5.41 14.81 12.18
CA PRO A 92 6.65 15.38 11.66
C PRO A 92 7.70 14.37 11.20
N GLY A 93 7.69 13.14 11.72
CA GLY A 93 8.61 12.06 11.33
C GLY A 93 8.41 11.59 9.89
N ILE A 94 7.24 11.81 9.29
CA ILE A 94 6.90 11.32 7.94
C ILE A 94 7.87 11.80 6.86
N HIS A 95 8.51 12.97 7.07
CA HIS A 95 9.46 13.54 6.14
C HIS A 95 10.70 12.67 5.91
N LEU A 96 11.04 11.82 6.89
CA LEU A 96 12.14 10.86 6.80
C LEU A 96 11.92 9.84 5.66
N LEU A 97 10.67 9.50 5.37
CA LEU A 97 10.29 8.53 4.32
C LEU A 97 9.94 9.18 2.99
N ALA A 98 9.99 10.49 2.87
CA ALA A 98 9.63 11.20 1.64
C ALA A 98 10.80 11.29 0.67
N ARG A 99 10.51 11.16 -0.65
CA ARG A 99 11.49 11.42 -1.72
C ARG A 99 11.94 12.87 -1.75
N ASN A 100 10.98 13.78 -1.54
CA ASN A 100 11.18 15.23 -1.52
C ASN A 100 10.58 15.78 -0.22
N PRO A 101 11.31 15.74 0.90
CA PRO A 101 10.81 16.21 2.18
C PRO A 101 10.56 17.72 2.15
N LYS A 102 9.43 18.17 2.72
CA LYS A 102 9.07 19.59 2.85
C LYS A 102 9.67 20.25 4.11
N ARG A 103 10.50 19.52 4.83
CA ARG A 103 11.28 19.96 6.00
C ARG A 103 12.69 19.42 5.88
N PRO A 104 13.69 20.05 6.52
CA PRO A 104 15.03 19.49 6.59
C PRO A 104 14.99 18.07 7.18
N VAL A 105 15.71 17.16 6.55
CA VAL A 105 15.93 15.79 7.00
C VAL A 105 17.41 15.49 6.85
N SER A 106 18.01 14.87 7.85
CA SER A 106 19.40 14.43 7.80
C SER A 106 19.60 13.41 6.67
N GLU A 107 20.51 13.69 5.75
CA GLU A 107 20.88 12.74 4.68
C GLU A 107 21.40 11.42 5.28
N LEU A 108 22.15 11.49 6.37
CA LEU A 108 22.61 10.32 7.09
C LEU A 108 21.45 9.47 7.58
N HIS A 109 20.41 10.10 8.14
CA HIS A 109 19.23 9.38 8.60
C HIS A 109 18.45 8.74 7.44
N GLN A 110 18.32 9.42 6.31
CA GLN A 110 17.70 8.82 5.11
C GLN A 110 18.52 7.63 4.58
N GLN A 111 19.84 7.72 4.59
CA GLN A 111 20.71 6.60 4.21
C GLN A 111 20.58 5.42 5.17
N ARG A 112 20.51 5.68 6.50
CA ARG A 112 20.31 4.63 7.51
C ARG A 112 18.97 3.92 7.33
N VAL A 113 17.89 4.67 7.15
CA VAL A 113 16.54 4.10 6.93
C VAL A 113 16.53 3.23 5.68
N ARG A 114 17.15 3.68 4.60
CA ARG A 114 17.30 2.88 3.38
C ARG A 114 18.07 1.58 3.64
N SER A 115 19.23 1.68 4.29
CA SER A 115 20.03 0.48 4.62
C SER A 115 19.25 -0.47 5.54
N MET A 116 18.55 0.04 6.54
CA MET A 116 17.73 -0.76 7.45
C MET A 116 16.61 -1.50 6.70
N ALA A 117 15.96 -0.84 5.75
CA ALA A 117 14.90 -1.45 4.95
C ALA A 117 15.45 -2.48 3.95
N GLU A 118 16.46 -2.10 3.16
CA GLU A 118 16.93 -2.89 2.02
C GLU A 118 17.88 -4.01 2.43
N SER A 119 18.70 -3.82 3.49
CA SER A 119 19.69 -4.82 3.92
C SER A 119 19.24 -5.68 5.09
N TYR A 120 18.36 -5.16 5.94
CA TYR A 120 17.92 -5.85 7.16
C TYR A 120 16.43 -6.18 7.18
N GLY A 121 15.69 -5.86 6.11
CA GLY A 121 14.28 -6.19 5.99
C GLY A 121 13.37 -5.49 7.00
N ILE A 122 13.81 -4.35 7.56
CA ILE A 122 12.98 -3.58 8.50
C ILE A 122 11.82 -2.93 7.75
N GLU A 123 10.62 -3.12 8.25
CA GLU A 123 9.43 -2.53 7.66
C GLU A 123 9.25 -1.08 8.09
N PHE A 124 9.35 -0.13 7.17
CA PHE A 124 8.96 1.25 7.40
C PHE A 124 7.58 1.51 6.83
N ILE A 125 6.66 1.96 7.69
CA ILE A 125 5.24 2.11 7.37
C ILE A 125 4.84 3.57 7.53
N ALA A 126 4.50 4.22 6.42
CA ALA A 126 4.06 5.62 6.38
C ALA A 126 2.55 5.71 6.64
N CYS A 127 2.14 6.63 7.49
CA CYS A 127 0.73 6.91 7.78
C CYS A 127 0.09 7.73 6.66
N GLY A 128 -0.90 7.16 5.97
CA GLY A 128 -1.66 7.77 4.89
C GLY A 128 -2.36 9.07 5.31
N ASN A 129 -2.97 9.09 6.48
CA ASN A 129 -3.59 10.31 7.01
C ASN A 129 -2.60 11.47 7.16
N THR A 130 -1.38 11.19 7.65
CA THR A 130 -0.34 12.21 7.72
C THR A 130 0.11 12.65 6.33
N MET A 131 0.26 11.70 5.39
CA MET A 131 0.60 12.00 4.00
C MET A 131 -0.44 12.93 3.37
N HIS A 132 -1.73 12.65 3.54
CA HIS A 132 -2.82 13.49 3.04
C HIS A 132 -2.75 14.91 3.62
N THR A 133 -2.47 15.05 4.93
CA THR A 133 -2.31 16.37 5.58
C THR A 133 -1.18 17.19 4.96
N VAL A 134 -0.12 16.53 4.49
CA VAL A 134 1.04 17.17 3.84
C VAL A 134 0.81 17.36 2.34
N GLY A 135 -0.25 16.76 1.77
CA GLY A 135 -0.57 16.77 0.33
C GLY A 135 0.32 15.80 -0.45
N TRP A 136 0.62 14.65 0.11
CA TRP A 136 1.40 13.58 -0.51
C TRP A 136 0.55 12.35 -0.83
N THR A 137 1.02 11.59 -1.80
CA THR A 137 0.53 10.28 -2.21
C THR A 137 1.59 9.21 -1.96
N ALA A 138 1.28 7.94 -2.20
CA ALA A 138 2.27 6.87 -2.11
C ALA A 138 3.48 7.06 -3.04
N ALA A 139 3.30 7.76 -4.18
CA ALA A 139 4.39 8.05 -5.13
C ALA A 139 5.45 9.02 -4.57
N ASP A 140 5.09 9.79 -3.54
CA ASP A 140 6.00 10.72 -2.88
C ASP A 140 6.88 10.05 -1.83
N MET A 141 6.57 8.80 -1.47
CA MET A 141 7.34 8.02 -0.49
C MET A 141 8.54 7.31 -1.13
N LEU A 142 9.54 6.99 -0.32
CA LEU A 142 10.66 6.15 -0.71
C LEU A 142 10.16 4.74 -1.11
N PRO A 143 10.79 4.06 -2.08
CA PRO A 143 10.24 2.83 -2.69
C PRO A 143 10.00 1.68 -1.71
N PHE A 144 10.77 1.62 -0.64
CA PHE A 144 10.65 0.58 0.39
C PHE A 144 9.58 0.90 1.45
N ALA A 145 9.10 2.14 1.51
CA ALA A 145 8.08 2.53 2.49
C ALA A 145 6.73 1.93 2.11
N LYS A 146 6.15 1.16 3.01
CA LYS A 146 4.77 0.71 2.92
C LYS A 146 3.85 1.84 3.35
N VAL A 147 2.63 1.89 2.84
CA VAL A 147 1.65 2.90 3.23
C VAL A 147 0.45 2.20 3.85
N GLU A 148 0.11 2.60 5.09
CA GLU A 148 -1.12 2.22 5.76
C GLU A 148 -1.96 3.47 6.02
N GLU A 149 -3.26 3.39 5.76
CA GLU A 149 -4.16 4.54 5.83
C GLU A 149 -4.08 5.24 7.20
N VAL A 150 -4.10 4.45 8.26
CA VAL A 150 -4.07 4.95 9.64
C VAL A 150 -2.88 4.36 10.39
N GLY A 151 -1.85 5.16 10.66
CA GLY A 151 -0.64 4.69 11.34
C GLY A 151 -0.91 4.07 12.73
N ALA A 152 -1.86 4.61 13.49
CA ALA A 152 -2.25 4.02 14.78
C ALA A 152 -2.89 2.63 14.61
N ALA A 153 -3.69 2.42 13.56
CA ALA A 153 -4.24 1.11 13.23
C ALA A 153 -3.12 0.12 12.86
N ALA A 154 -2.15 0.57 12.08
CA ALA A 154 -0.97 -0.25 11.75
C ALA A 154 -0.23 -0.74 13.00
N VAL A 155 -0.05 0.12 14.01
CA VAL A 155 0.55 -0.29 15.29
C VAL A 155 -0.32 -1.32 16.01
N MET A 156 -1.63 -1.12 16.05
CA MET A 156 -2.57 -2.06 16.69
C MET A 156 -2.53 -3.43 16.01
N GLU A 157 -2.62 -3.46 14.68
CA GLU A 157 -2.58 -4.70 13.90
C GLU A 157 -1.25 -5.44 14.01
N LEU A 158 -0.13 -4.71 14.09
CA LEU A 158 1.17 -5.31 14.36
C LEU A 158 1.23 -5.93 15.76
N GLN A 159 0.64 -5.28 16.78
CA GLN A 159 0.56 -5.85 18.11
C GLN A 159 -0.29 -7.12 18.14
N GLU A 160 -1.40 -7.18 17.39
CA GLU A 160 -2.22 -8.38 17.22
C GLU A 160 -1.42 -9.52 16.55
N LYS A 161 -0.44 -9.19 15.70
CA LYS A 161 0.52 -10.14 15.09
C LYS A 161 1.71 -10.47 15.99
N GLY A 162 1.67 -10.06 17.26
CA GLY A 162 2.66 -10.38 18.28
C GLY A 162 3.82 -9.39 18.42
N TYR A 163 3.81 -8.27 17.69
CA TYR A 163 4.82 -7.22 17.86
C TYR A 163 4.67 -6.53 19.22
N LYS A 164 5.78 -6.37 19.93
CA LYS A 164 5.82 -5.59 21.16
C LYS A 164 6.00 -4.12 20.79
N TYR A 165 5.14 -3.26 21.30
CA TYR A 165 5.19 -1.83 21.05
C TYR A 165 6.23 -1.14 21.93
N LEU A 166 7.07 -0.32 21.32
CA LEU A 166 8.01 0.55 21.99
C LEU A 166 7.79 2.00 21.55
N ALA A 167 7.33 2.82 22.49
CA ALA A 167 7.31 4.27 22.35
C ALA A 167 8.67 4.85 22.81
N TRP A 168 9.10 5.93 22.14
CA TRP A 168 10.36 6.61 22.42
C TRP A 168 10.12 8.04 22.86
#